data_a24f2d9ce786ab660530bdefb456a86e
#
_entry.id   a24f2d9ce786ab660530bdefb456a86e
#
_cell.length_a   1.000
_cell.length_b   1.000
_cell.length_c   1.000
_cell.angle_alpha   90.00
_cell.angle_beta   90.00
_cell.angle_gamma   90.00
#
_symmetry.space_group_name_H-M   'P 1'
#
loop_
_entity.id
_entity.type
_entity.pdbx_description
1 polymer ?
#
loop_
_entity_poly.entity_id
_entity_poly.type
_entity_poly.pdbx_seq_one_letter_code
_entity_poly.pdbx_strand_id
1 'polypeptide(L)'
;VRLTIATVAILAAALAGCSSGDSTVAKTPQPTTTAVTTTEAPPPPPPPPTSTPPPDPCAVNLAAPTIAQTVSELPRDPQSNQAWYPVPIAGNYNECAQLSAVIIKANTNADKPNTRAVMFHLGKYIPTGVPDTYGFNGVDTTQSTGDTVALAYTNGLGMQSVVKFRWNGNGVELIGNT
;
A
#
# COMPACT_ATOMS: atom_id res chain seq x y z
N VAL A 1 -3.21 -32.47 -36.15
CA VAL A 1 -2.17 -33.51 -36.26
C VAL A 1 -1.27 -33.46 -35.02
N ARG A 2 -1.35 -34.62 -34.25
CA ARG A 2 -0.37 -35.16 -33.28
C ARG A 2 0.01 -34.33 -32.04
N LEU A 3 -0.64 -34.63 -31.02
CA LEU A 3 -0.34 -35.15 -29.66
C LEU A 3 1.12 -35.56 -29.45
N THR A 4 1.81 -34.93 -28.49
CA THR A 4 2.91 -35.55 -27.76
C THR A 4 2.84 -35.16 -26.29
N ILE A 5 2.49 -36.16 -25.51
CA ILE A 5 2.53 -36.22 -24.06
C ILE A 5 3.99 -36.52 -23.67
N ALA A 6 4.56 -35.73 -22.78
CA ALA A 6 5.80 -36.07 -22.08
C ALA A 6 5.56 -35.96 -20.57
N THR A 7 5.33 -37.13 -19.99
CA THR A 7 5.40 -37.42 -18.55
C THR A 7 6.87 -37.49 -18.12
N VAL A 8 7.25 -36.78 -17.06
CA VAL A 8 8.46 -37.08 -16.29
C VAL A 8 8.13 -37.10 -14.82
N ALA A 9 8.54 -38.21 -14.21
CA ALA A 9 8.25 -38.66 -12.86
C ALA A 9 9.18 -38.02 -11.79
N ILE A 10 8.61 -37.80 -10.63
CA ILE A 10 8.99 -38.11 -9.23
C ILE A 10 10.50 -38.29 -8.92
N LEU A 11 11.01 -37.51 -7.95
CA LEU A 11 11.95 -38.00 -6.94
C LEU A 11 11.66 -37.35 -5.59
N ALA A 12 11.19 -38.16 -4.63
CA ALA A 12 11.10 -37.87 -3.22
C ALA A 12 12.48 -38.17 -2.58
N ALA A 13 12.96 -37.27 -1.71
CA ALA A 13 14.04 -37.54 -0.79
C ALA A 13 13.66 -37.06 0.59
N ALA A 14 13.32 -38.02 1.47
CA ALA A 14 13.18 -37.85 2.90
C ALA A 14 14.57 -37.98 3.56
N LEU A 15 14.93 -37.03 4.41
CA LEU A 15 16.04 -37.19 5.36
C LEU A 15 15.54 -36.78 6.75
N ALA A 16 15.24 -37.80 7.55
CA ALA A 16 15.09 -37.71 8.98
C ALA A 16 16.49 -37.68 9.63
N GLY A 17 16.73 -36.74 10.51
CA GLY A 17 17.93 -36.65 11.34
C GLY A 17 17.55 -36.25 12.75
N CYS A 18 17.24 -37.22 13.63
CA CYS A 18 17.24 -37.06 15.06
C CYS A 18 18.68 -37.13 15.57
N SER A 19 19.12 -36.12 16.32
CA SER A 19 20.33 -36.21 17.14
C SER A 19 19.96 -35.83 18.57
N SER A 20 19.85 -36.84 19.42
CA SER A 20 19.74 -36.75 20.84
C SER A 20 21.15 -36.52 21.42
N GLY A 21 21.41 -35.34 21.94
CA GLY A 21 22.65 -35.05 22.72
C GLY A 21 22.36 -35.16 24.19
N ASP A 22 22.85 -36.23 24.80
CA ASP A 22 22.86 -36.49 26.25
C ASP A 22 23.99 -35.65 26.86
N SER A 23 23.66 -34.68 27.74
CA SER A 23 24.64 -33.90 28.46
C SER A 23 24.65 -34.34 29.93
N THR A 24 25.68 -35.08 30.26
CA THR A 24 26.03 -35.46 31.63
C THR A 24 26.35 -34.24 32.48
N VAL A 25 25.63 -34.12 33.60
CA VAL A 25 25.82 -33.08 34.62
C VAL A 25 27.03 -33.39 35.47
N ALA A 26 28.10 -32.62 35.38
CA ALA A 26 29.18 -32.62 36.31
C ALA A 26 28.80 -31.78 37.54
N LYS A 27 28.79 -32.43 38.73
CA LYS A 27 28.48 -31.85 40.01
C LYS A 27 29.75 -31.17 40.57
N THR A 28 29.82 -29.84 40.54
CA THR A 28 30.86 -29.04 41.18
C THR A 28 30.40 -28.60 42.57
N PRO A 29 31.23 -28.70 43.61
CA PRO A 29 30.84 -28.31 44.97
C PRO A 29 30.69 -26.81 45.11
N GLN A 30 29.61 -26.41 45.74
CA GLN A 30 29.16 -25.06 45.99
C GLN A 30 29.99 -24.42 47.13
N PRO A 31 30.60 -23.24 46.94
CA PRO A 31 31.08 -22.44 48.05
C PRO A 31 29.90 -21.71 48.71
N THR A 32 29.82 -21.87 50.03
CA THR A 32 28.86 -21.15 50.87
C THR A 32 29.18 -19.67 50.86
N THR A 33 28.42 -18.89 50.11
CA THR A 33 28.52 -17.42 50.14
C THR A 33 27.35 -16.88 50.95
N THR A 34 27.70 -16.18 52.03
CA THR A 34 26.82 -15.45 52.94
C THR A 34 25.88 -14.52 52.12
N ALA A 35 24.58 -14.73 52.26
CA ALA A 35 23.58 -13.89 51.63
C ALA A 35 23.60 -12.47 52.21
N VAL A 36 24.14 -11.52 51.47
CA VAL A 36 23.88 -10.10 51.70
C VAL A 36 22.50 -9.80 51.11
N THR A 37 21.53 -9.58 51.99
CA THR A 37 20.19 -9.13 51.63
C THR A 37 20.30 -7.69 51.12
N THR A 38 20.54 -7.51 49.82
CA THR A 38 20.35 -6.21 49.16
C THR A 38 18.85 -6.03 48.98
N THR A 39 18.25 -5.13 49.75
CA THR A 39 16.89 -4.69 49.55
C THR A 39 16.82 -3.94 48.21
N GLU A 40 16.43 -4.66 47.18
CA GLU A 40 16.18 -4.06 45.85
C GLU A 40 14.99 -3.10 45.94
N ALA A 41 15.22 -1.84 45.61
CA ALA A 41 14.16 -0.84 45.55
C ALA A 41 13.10 -1.25 44.50
N PRO A 42 11.81 -1.06 44.76
CA PRO A 42 10.78 -1.38 43.79
C PRO A 42 11.01 -0.64 42.49
N PRO A 43 10.79 -1.28 41.31
CA PRO A 43 10.96 -0.63 40.02
C PRO A 43 10.05 0.60 39.88
N PRO A 44 10.53 1.67 39.23
CA PRO A 44 9.72 2.86 39.01
C PRO A 44 8.46 2.50 38.25
N PRO A 45 7.32 3.16 38.55
CA PRO A 45 6.06 2.93 37.82
C PRO A 45 6.25 3.20 36.33
N PRO A 46 5.58 2.41 35.44
CA PRO A 46 5.66 2.63 34.01
C PRO A 46 5.17 4.03 33.66
N PRO A 47 5.79 4.71 32.67
CA PRO A 47 5.33 6.03 32.23
C PRO A 47 3.87 5.97 31.78
N PRO A 48 3.09 7.00 32.03
CA PRO A 48 1.69 7.05 31.59
C PRO A 48 1.61 6.91 30.06
N PRO A 49 0.59 6.23 29.53
CA PRO A 49 0.43 6.06 28.09
C PRO A 49 0.36 7.44 27.41
N THR A 50 1.30 7.67 26.51
CA THR A 50 1.29 8.88 25.67
C THR A 50 0.11 8.78 24.72
N SER A 51 -0.93 9.59 24.91
CA SER A 51 -2.05 9.68 23.99
C SER A 51 -1.56 10.26 22.66
N THR A 52 -1.51 9.44 21.62
CA THR A 52 -1.26 9.90 20.26
C THR A 52 -2.41 10.82 19.84
N PRO A 53 -2.16 12.05 19.35
CA PRO A 53 -3.22 12.90 18.83
C PRO A 53 -3.98 12.17 17.71
N PRO A 54 -5.30 12.43 17.55
CA PRO A 54 -6.04 11.89 16.42
C PRO A 54 -5.39 12.34 15.11
N PRO A 55 -5.38 11.50 14.07
CA PRO A 55 -4.81 11.85 12.77
C PRO A 55 -5.54 13.04 12.15
N ASP A 56 -4.79 13.94 11.53
CA ASP A 56 -5.34 15.08 10.81
C ASP A 56 -6.06 14.61 9.53
N PRO A 57 -7.38 14.82 9.39
CA PRO A 57 -8.13 14.39 8.21
C PRO A 57 -7.72 15.15 6.94
N CYS A 58 -7.08 16.31 7.05
CA CYS A 58 -6.58 17.09 5.93
C CYS A 58 -5.17 16.68 5.51
N ALA A 59 -4.50 15.83 6.27
CA ALA A 59 -3.23 15.26 5.85
C ALA A 59 -3.43 14.22 4.73
N VAL A 60 -2.45 14.13 3.83
CA VAL A 60 -2.47 13.07 2.79
C VAL A 60 -2.38 11.70 3.45
N ASN A 61 -3.37 10.86 3.18
CA ASN A 61 -3.47 9.51 3.76
C ASN A 61 -3.77 8.46 2.68
N LEU A 62 -2.74 7.88 2.09
CA LEU A 62 -2.90 6.82 1.08
C LEU A 62 -3.29 5.46 1.68
N ALA A 63 -3.28 5.33 3.00
CA ALA A 63 -3.72 4.13 3.71
C ALA A 63 -5.17 4.22 4.22
N ALA A 64 -5.92 5.27 3.83
CA ALA A 64 -7.31 5.44 4.25
C ALA A 64 -8.17 4.24 3.84
N PRO A 65 -8.97 3.65 4.76
CA PRO A 65 -9.82 2.49 4.47
C PRO A 65 -10.80 2.73 3.30
N THR A 66 -11.27 3.95 3.14
CA THR A 66 -12.15 4.38 2.03
C THR A 66 -11.53 4.08 0.67
N ILE A 67 -10.21 4.21 0.51
CA ILE A 67 -9.52 3.92 -0.75
C ILE A 67 -9.64 2.44 -1.09
N ALA A 68 -9.27 1.55 -0.14
CA ALA A 68 -9.31 0.11 -0.37
C ALA A 68 -10.75 -0.38 -0.64
N GLN A 69 -11.74 0.14 0.09
CA GLN A 69 -13.14 -0.15 -0.16
C GLN A 69 -13.55 0.28 -1.57
N THR A 70 -13.30 1.54 -1.95
CA THR A 70 -13.62 2.06 -3.29
C THR A 70 -12.97 1.20 -4.37
N VAL A 71 -11.68 0.87 -4.24
CA VAL A 71 -10.95 0.07 -5.22
C VAL A 71 -11.55 -1.32 -5.39
N SER A 72 -12.06 -1.94 -4.31
CA SER A 72 -12.71 -3.26 -4.36
C SER A 72 -14.05 -3.25 -5.11
N GLU A 73 -14.72 -2.10 -5.18
CA GLU A 73 -16.01 -1.91 -5.84
C GLU A 73 -15.87 -1.48 -7.32
N LEU A 74 -14.66 -1.13 -7.76
CA LEU A 74 -14.43 -0.72 -9.15
C LEU A 74 -14.65 -1.86 -10.14
N PRO A 75 -15.16 -1.57 -11.33
CA PRO A 75 -15.11 -2.50 -12.46
C PRO A 75 -13.68 -2.99 -12.69
N ARG A 76 -13.56 -4.23 -13.15
CA ARG A 76 -12.25 -4.81 -13.47
C ARG A 76 -11.54 -3.99 -14.54
N ASP A 77 -10.20 -4.08 -14.54
CA ASP A 77 -9.37 -3.47 -15.57
C ASP A 77 -9.79 -3.98 -16.97
N PRO A 78 -10.15 -3.08 -17.91
CA PRO A 78 -10.63 -3.48 -19.23
C PRO A 78 -9.57 -4.16 -20.10
N GLN A 79 -8.28 -3.97 -19.82
CA GLN A 79 -7.20 -4.58 -20.59
C GLN A 79 -6.88 -6.01 -20.14
N SER A 80 -6.78 -6.23 -18.82
CA SER A 80 -6.38 -7.52 -18.27
C SER A 80 -7.55 -8.34 -17.72
N ASN A 81 -8.72 -7.74 -17.57
CA ASN A 81 -9.88 -8.31 -16.87
C ASN A 81 -9.59 -8.73 -15.42
N GLN A 82 -8.55 -8.19 -14.81
CA GLN A 82 -8.19 -8.41 -13.42
C GLN A 82 -8.76 -7.33 -12.51
N ALA A 83 -8.88 -7.64 -11.22
CA ALA A 83 -9.19 -6.64 -10.21
C ALA A 83 -8.04 -5.62 -10.08
N TRP A 84 -8.32 -4.48 -9.47
CA TRP A 84 -7.33 -3.50 -9.13
C TRP A 84 -6.59 -3.87 -7.84
N TYR A 85 -5.32 -3.50 -7.75
CA TYR A 85 -4.56 -3.66 -6.53
C TYR A 85 -5.01 -2.60 -5.51
N PRO A 86 -5.37 -2.99 -4.26
CA PRO A 86 -6.03 -2.07 -3.31
C PRO A 86 -5.11 -0.99 -2.74
N VAL A 87 -3.79 -1.18 -2.82
CA VAL A 87 -2.81 -0.21 -2.32
C VAL A 87 -2.41 0.73 -3.46
N PRO A 88 -2.61 2.04 -3.32
CA PRO A 88 -2.20 3.02 -4.31
C PRO A 88 -0.68 3.03 -4.53
N ILE A 89 -0.26 3.31 -5.76
CA ILE A 89 1.14 3.53 -6.10
C ILE A 89 1.55 5.01 -5.94
N ALA A 90 0.59 5.93 -6.00
CA ALA A 90 0.76 7.37 -5.80
C ALA A 90 -0.59 8.01 -5.45
N GLY A 91 -0.57 9.25 -4.95
CA GLY A 91 -1.80 9.99 -4.70
C GLY A 91 -1.59 11.20 -3.80
N ASN A 92 -2.67 11.99 -3.68
CA ASN A 92 -2.79 13.12 -2.76
C ASN A 92 -4.10 13.08 -1.97
N TYR A 93 -4.67 11.89 -1.77
CA TYR A 93 -5.94 11.73 -1.07
C TYR A 93 -5.90 12.36 0.32
N ASN A 94 -6.88 13.20 0.59
CA ASN A 94 -7.22 13.72 1.92
C ASN A 94 -8.72 14.06 1.97
N GLU A 95 -9.25 14.16 3.18
CA GLU A 95 -10.71 14.32 3.38
C GLU A 95 -11.20 15.77 3.28
N CYS A 96 -10.28 16.74 3.18
CA CYS A 96 -10.62 18.17 3.12
C CYS A 96 -10.55 18.75 1.70
N ALA A 97 -9.85 18.10 0.78
CA ALA A 97 -9.70 18.59 -0.57
C ALA A 97 -11.00 18.46 -1.37
N GLN A 98 -11.36 19.49 -2.12
CA GLN A 98 -12.47 19.43 -3.08
C GLN A 98 -12.20 18.44 -4.19
N LEU A 99 -10.92 18.24 -4.57
CA LEU A 99 -10.50 17.18 -5.47
C LEU A 99 -9.19 16.57 -4.98
N SER A 100 -9.18 15.25 -4.83
CA SER A 100 -7.98 14.47 -4.59
C SER A 100 -8.02 13.19 -5.43
N ALA A 101 -6.88 12.55 -5.63
CA ALA A 101 -6.79 11.34 -6.43
C ALA A 101 -5.79 10.34 -5.84
N VAL A 102 -6.01 9.07 -6.15
CA VAL A 102 -5.04 7.99 -5.97
C VAL A 102 -4.82 7.28 -7.29
N ILE A 103 -3.59 6.87 -7.55
CA ILE A 103 -3.24 6.04 -8.71
C ILE A 103 -3.17 4.60 -8.25
N ILE A 104 -3.94 3.74 -8.89
CA ILE A 104 -3.95 2.30 -8.68
C ILE A 104 -3.45 1.57 -9.92
N LYS A 105 -3.03 0.32 -9.76
CA LYS A 105 -2.60 -0.54 -10.86
C LYS A 105 -3.43 -1.81 -10.91
N ALA A 106 -3.57 -2.39 -12.10
CA ALA A 106 -4.19 -3.70 -12.27
C ALA A 106 -3.39 -4.78 -11.50
N ASN A 107 -4.08 -5.69 -10.84
CA ASN A 107 -3.47 -6.78 -10.08
C ASN A 107 -3.04 -7.91 -11.02
N THR A 108 -1.96 -7.69 -11.75
CA THR A 108 -1.36 -8.61 -12.71
C THR A 108 0.14 -8.76 -12.48
N ASN A 109 0.72 -9.83 -13.04
CA ASN A 109 2.17 -10.05 -13.07
C ASN A 109 2.85 -9.43 -14.31
N ALA A 110 2.15 -8.55 -15.05
CA ALA A 110 2.72 -7.85 -16.19
C ALA A 110 3.80 -6.85 -15.75
N ASP A 111 4.86 -6.71 -16.53
CA ASP A 111 5.93 -5.73 -16.26
C ASP A 111 5.40 -4.28 -16.25
N LYS A 112 4.37 -4.01 -17.05
CA LYS A 112 3.69 -2.72 -17.15
C LYS A 112 2.19 -2.93 -17.00
N PRO A 113 1.70 -3.07 -15.76
CA PRO A 113 0.27 -3.18 -15.51
C PRO A 113 -0.44 -1.89 -15.90
N ASN A 114 -1.67 -2.01 -16.38
CA ASN A 114 -2.52 -0.84 -16.59
C ASN A 114 -2.71 -0.06 -15.28
N THR A 115 -2.78 1.25 -15.37
CA THR A 115 -2.98 2.14 -14.21
C THR A 115 -4.23 2.98 -14.42
N ARG A 116 -4.82 3.43 -13.32
CA ARG A 116 -5.99 4.30 -13.32
C ARG A 116 -5.90 5.27 -12.14
N ALA A 117 -6.26 6.53 -12.36
CA ALA A 117 -6.52 7.44 -11.26
C ALA A 117 -7.98 7.31 -10.81
N VAL A 118 -8.17 7.21 -9.49
CA VAL A 118 -9.47 7.21 -8.81
C VAL A 118 -9.60 8.53 -8.08
N MET A 119 -10.67 9.27 -8.35
CA MET A 119 -10.86 10.62 -7.83
C MET A 119 -11.87 10.69 -6.71
N PHE A 120 -11.62 11.60 -5.77
CA PHE A 120 -12.42 11.81 -4.56
C PHE A 120 -12.73 13.30 -4.37
N HIS A 121 -13.96 13.57 -3.94
CA HIS A 121 -14.41 14.89 -3.50
C HIS A 121 -14.67 14.85 -2.00
N LEU A 122 -13.94 15.67 -1.22
CA LEU A 122 -14.06 15.70 0.24
C LEU A 122 -14.03 14.29 0.87
N GLY A 123 -13.04 13.49 0.47
CA GLY A 123 -12.86 12.11 0.92
C GLY A 123 -13.81 11.07 0.33
N LYS A 124 -14.80 11.46 -0.48
CA LYS A 124 -15.80 10.55 -1.07
C LYS A 124 -15.48 10.25 -2.53
N TYR A 125 -15.58 8.99 -2.92
CA TYR A 125 -15.39 8.55 -4.30
C TYR A 125 -16.35 9.24 -5.27
N ILE A 126 -15.86 9.65 -6.44
CA ILE A 126 -16.63 10.23 -7.54
C ILE A 126 -16.87 9.14 -8.59
N PRO A 127 -18.08 8.52 -8.63
CA PRO A 127 -18.34 7.37 -9.51
C PRO A 127 -18.57 7.77 -10.97
N THR A 128 -19.01 8.99 -11.22
CA THR A 128 -19.41 9.50 -12.56
C THR A 128 -18.94 10.94 -12.74
N GLY A 129 -18.94 11.42 -13.99
CA GLY A 129 -18.54 12.81 -14.27
C GLY A 129 -17.04 13.05 -14.16
N VAL A 130 -16.24 11.98 -14.23
CA VAL A 130 -14.79 12.03 -14.29
C VAL A 130 -14.34 11.65 -15.70
N PRO A 131 -13.49 12.46 -16.37
CA PRO A 131 -12.87 12.08 -17.63
C PRO A 131 -12.07 10.78 -17.55
N ASP A 132 -11.63 10.24 -18.68
CA ASP A 132 -10.76 9.07 -18.70
C ASP A 132 -9.45 9.33 -17.94
N THR A 133 -9.12 8.44 -17.03
CA THR A 133 -7.98 8.55 -16.10
C THR A 133 -7.04 7.35 -16.15
N TYR A 134 -7.05 6.57 -17.23
CA TYR A 134 -6.12 5.47 -17.45
C TYR A 134 -4.73 5.96 -17.86
N GLY A 135 -3.70 5.18 -17.53
CA GLY A 135 -2.32 5.40 -17.95
C GLY A 135 -1.53 6.40 -17.12
N PHE A 136 -2.13 7.05 -16.15
CA PHE A 136 -1.37 7.91 -15.22
C PHE A 136 -0.58 7.09 -14.22
N ASN A 137 0.63 7.54 -13.91
CA ASN A 137 1.56 6.84 -13.01
C ASN A 137 2.02 7.68 -11.81
N GLY A 138 1.58 8.93 -11.70
CA GLY A 138 1.94 9.83 -10.61
C GLY A 138 0.96 10.97 -10.42
N VAL A 139 1.14 11.68 -9.29
CA VAL A 139 0.48 12.95 -8.99
C VAL A 139 1.57 13.99 -8.77
N ASP A 140 1.51 15.09 -9.55
CA ASP A 140 2.37 16.25 -9.32
C ASP A 140 1.75 17.12 -8.22
N THR A 141 2.27 16.99 -7.02
CA THR A 141 1.78 17.72 -5.84
C THR A 141 2.12 19.20 -5.90
N THR A 142 3.13 19.61 -6.69
CA THR A 142 3.52 21.01 -6.84
C THR A 142 2.54 21.79 -7.71
N GLN A 143 1.83 21.09 -8.60
CA GLN A 143 0.82 21.64 -9.48
C GLN A 143 -0.62 21.31 -9.06
N SER A 144 -0.78 20.54 -7.98
CA SER A 144 -2.08 20.22 -7.39
C SER A 144 -2.44 21.24 -6.30
N THR A 145 -3.74 21.49 -6.14
CA THR A 145 -4.31 22.40 -5.12
C THR A 145 -5.46 21.70 -4.39
N GLY A 146 -6.20 22.41 -3.54
CA GLY A 146 -7.36 21.85 -2.86
C GLY A 146 -8.52 21.48 -3.76
N ASP A 147 -8.60 22.04 -4.98
CA ASP A 147 -9.66 21.78 -5.97
C ASP A 147 -9.15 21.18 -7.30
N THR A 148 -7.83 21.12 -7.46
CA THR A 148 -7.17 20.70 -8.70
C THR A 148 -6.18 19.58 -8.45
N VAL A 149 -6.21 18.54 -9.27
CA VAL A 149 -5.22 17.45 -9.26
C VAL A 149 -4.47 17.45 -10.58
N ALA A 150 -3.15 17.46 -10.49
CA ALA A 150 -2.24 17.32 -11.62
C ALA A 150 -1.74 15.88 -11.70
N LEU A 151 -2.22 15.13 -12.69
CA LEU A 151 -1.84 13.73 -12.94
C LEU A 151 -0.68 13.67 -13.91
N ALA A 152 0.34 12.91 -13.57
CA ALA A 152 1.52 12.70 -14.40
C ALA A 152 1.45 11.35 -15.12
N TYR A 153 1.91 11.34 -16.37
CA TYR A 153 2.19 10.12 -17.11
C TYR A 153 3.52 10.21 -17.83
N THR A 154 4.16 9.06 -18.05
CA THR A 154 5.41 8.97 -18.78
C THR A 154 5.16 8.30 -20.12
N ASN A 155 5.49 8.98 -21.21
CA ASN A 155 5.34 8.42 -22.55
C ASN A 155 6.39 7.35 -22.89
N GLY A 156 6.27 6.71 -24.05
CA GLY A 156 7.20 5.66 -24.50
C GLY A 156 8.66 6.13 -24.71
N LEU A 157 8.88 7.44 -24.75
CA LEU A 157 10.22 8.07 -24.88
C LEU A 157 10.80 8.49 -23.51
N GLY A 158 10.12 8.19 -22.41
CA GLY A 158 10.54 8.57 -21.05
C GLY A 158 10.25 10.03 -20.69
N MET A 159 9.55 10.79 -21.53
CA MET A 159 9.14 12.15 -21.21
C MET A 159 7.91 12.13 -20.31
N GLN A 160 7.96 12.95 -19.26
CA GLN A 160 6.81 13.15 -18.38
C GLN A 160 5.94 14.29 -18.91
N SER A 161 4.63 14.08 -18.87
CA SER A 161 3.61 15.09 -19.15
C SER A 161 2.62 15.12 -18.00
N VAL A 162 1.96 16.27 -17.83
CA VAL A 162 1.02 16.50 -16.73
C VAL A 162 -0.32 16.94 -17.30
N VAL A 163 -1.39 16.33 -16.83
CA VAL A 163 -2.77 16.68 -17.14
C VAL A 163 -3.47 17.16 -15.88
N LYS A 164 -4.11 18.33 -15.95
CA LYS A 164 -4.79 18.94 -14.81
C LYS A 164 -6.29 18.75 -14.87
N PHE A 165 -6.84 18.31 -13.77
CA PHE A 165 -8.26 18.11 -13.54
C PHE A 165 -8.70 19.00 -12.39
N ARG A 166 -9.89 19.60 -12.49
CA ARG A 166 -10.44 20.48 -11.46
C ARG A 166 -11.89 20.07 -11.13
N TRP A 167 -12.23 20.22 -9.85
CA TRP A 167 -13.62 20.16 -9.41
C TRP A 167 -14.34 21.47 -9.74
N ASN A 168 -15.42 21.39 -10.54
CA ASN A 168 -16.18 22.58 -10.99
C ASN A 168 -17.49 22.81 -10.19
N GLY A 169 -17.68 22.08 -9.10
CA GLY A 169 -18.91 22.15 -8.29
C GLY A 169 -19.89 21.00 -8.52
N ASN A 170 -19.86 20.36 -9.71
CA ASN A 170 -20.76 19.25 -10.06
C ASN A 170 -20.01 17.99 -10.50
N GLY A 171 -18.78 18.12 -10.93
CA GLY A 171 -17.98 17.02 -11.46
C GLY A 171 -16.54 17.46 -11.71
N VAL A 172 -15.80 16.59 -12.36
CA VAL A 172 -14.39 16.81 -12.68
C VAL A 172 -14.26 17.24 -14.14
N GLU A 173 -13.57 18.34 -14.37
CA GLU A 173 -13.25 18.85 -15.71
C GLU A 173 -11.75 18.80 -15.98
N LEU A 174 -11.36 18.55 -17.23
CA LEU A 174 -9.99 18.65 -17.70
C LEU A 174 -9.71 20.12 -18.05
N ILE A 175 -8.71 20.75 -17.41
CA ILE A 175 -8.41 22.17 -17.57
C ILE A 175 -7.07 22.45 -18.25
N GLY A 176 -6.20 21.48 -18.40
CA GLY A 176 -4.93 21.69 -19.08
C GLY A 176 -4.09 20.44 -19.26
N ASN A 177 -3.20 20.52 -20.25
CA ASN A 177 -2.17 19.52 -20.54
C ASN A 177 -0.85 20.28 -20.77
N THR A 178 0.22 19.90 -20.07
CA THR A 178 1.56 20.53 -20.18
C THR A 178 2.66 19.46 -20.26
#